data_9c57360663b7553527199d4b880eb241
#
_entry.id   9c57360663b7553527199d4b880eb241
#
_cell.length_a   1.000
_cell.length_b   1.000
_cell.length_c   1.000
_cell.angle_alpha   90.00
_cell.angle_beta   90.00
_cell.angle_gamma   90.00
#
_symmetry.space_group_name_H-M   'P 1'
#
loop_
_entity.id
_entity.type
_entity.pdbx_description
1 polymer ?
#
loop_
_entity_poly.entity_id
_entity_poly.type
_entity_poly.pdbx_seq_one_letter_code
_entity_poly.pdbx_strand_id
1 'polypeptide(L)'
;MTETTPEIDVKDAYVIGFDPGTSTGIVVWSRLKNEVIVQHTASPTDVFPTTQALLRDMVFMNVAPILVAERFDFSMDTLRKSREGINDAINVLGMLWTFSQQFHLPFHKIGRSDSKHFVKDEALKKHNLWLESRHTRDALRSVLTYLASVDQDFVRNYWVK
;
A
#
# COMPACT_ATOMS: atom_id res chain seq x y z
N MET A 1 -29.71 8.72 -19.44
CA MET A 1 -28.68 9.35 -18.60
C MET A 1 -27.45 8.45 -18.67
N THR A 2 -26.47 8.84 -19.46
CA THR A 2 -25.19 8.12 -19.54
C THR A 2 -24.39 8.48 -18.29
N GLU A 3 -24.25 7.52 -17.36
CA GLU A 3 -23.32 7.64 -16.25
C GLU A 3 -21.91 7.75 -16.86
N THR A 4 -21.35 8.94 -16.83
CA THR A 4 -19.95 9.14 -17.15
C THR A 4 -19.14 8.57 -15.99
N THR A 5 -18.53 7.39 -16.21
CA THR A 5 -17.50 6.87 -15.30
C THR A 5 -16.44 7.97 -15.14
N PRO A 6 -16.09 8.39 -13.90
CA PRO A 6 -15.07 9.40 -13.71
C PRO A 6 -13.78 8.92 -14.37
N GLU A 7 -13.23 9.72 -15.28
CA GLU A 7 -11.95 9.45 -15.94
C GLU A 7 -10.86 9.51 -14.86
N ILE A 8 -10.26 8.36 -14.54
CA ILE A 8 -9.15 8.30 -13.59
C ILE A 8 -7.95 8.99 -14.26
N ASP A 9 -7.48 10.09 -13.68
CA ASP A 9 -6.25 10.74 -14.15
C ASP A 9 -5.12 9.70 -14.11
N VAL A 10 -4.34 9.58 -15.18
CA VAL A 10 -3.22 8.64 -15.30
C VAL A 10 -2.23 8.81 -14.14
N LYS A 11 -2.13 10.02 -13.59
CA LYS A 11 -1.31 10.32 -12.41
C LYS A 11 -1.75 9.56 -11.16
N ASP A 12 -3.05 9.26 -11.01
CA ASP A 12 -3.60 8.56 -9.87
C ASP A 12 -3.92 7.08 -10.17
N ALA A 13 -3.42 6.57 -11.29
CA ALA A 13 -3.75 5.22 -11.77
C ALA A 13 -3.17 4.10 -10.89
N TYR A 14 -2.16 4.39 -10.06
CA TYR A 14 -1.48 3.39 -9.25
C TYR A 14 -1.41 3.77 -7.78
N VAL A 15 -1.57 2.76 -6.92
CA VAL A 15 -1.37 2.88 -5.47
C VAL A 15 -0.31 1.87 -5.06
N ILE A 16 0.74 2.32 -4.36
CA ILE A 16 1.79 1.45 -3.84
C ILE A 16 1.59 1.30 -2.34
N GLY A 17 1.31 0.08 -1.90
CA GLY A 17 1.15 -0.28 -0.49
C GLY A 17 2.41 -0.82 0.12
N PHE A 18 2.64 -0.48 1.39
CA PHE A 18 3.76 -0.96 2.19
C PHE A 18 3.29 -1.48 3.54
N ASP A 19 3.84 -2.64 3.96
CA ASP A 19 3.78 -3.17 5.32
C ASP A 19 5.17 -3.04 5.94
N PRO A 20 5.48 -1.93 6.66
CA PRO A 20 6.82 -1.65 7.16
C PRO A 20 7.25 -2.60 8.28
N GLY A 21 8.47 -3.13 8.20
CA GLY A 21 9.04 -4.02 9.22
C GLY A 21 10.39 -4.61 8.81
N THR A 22 10.87 -5.58 9.58
CA THR A 22 12.08 -6.37 9.26
C THR A 22 11.96 -7.08 7.91
N SER A 23 10.75 -7.44 7.52
CA SER A 23 10.39 -7.84 6.16
C SER A 23 9.30 -6.90 5.69
N THR A 24 9.59 -6.06 4.72
CA THR A 24 8.64 -5.07 4.20
C THR A 24 7.89 -5.63 3.00
N GLY A 25 6.57 -5.78 3.12
CA GLY A 25 5.69 -6.08 2.00
C GLY A 25 5.51 -4.85 1.11
N ILE A 26 5.62 -5.04 -0.21
CA ILE A 26 5.41 -4.01 -1.23
C ILE A 26 4.40 -4.54 -2.24
N VAL A 27 3.36 -3.77 -2.51
CA VAL A 27 2.32 -4.11 -3.49
C VAL A 27 2.02 -2.90 -4.36
N VAL A 28 1.97 -3.10 -5.67
CA VAL A 28 1.48 -2.08 -6.61
C VAL A 28 0.11 -2.50 -7.11
N TRP A 29 -0.88 -1.66 -6.86
CA TRP A 29 -2.25 -1.81 -7.32
C TRP A 29 -2.53 -0.92 -8.52
N SER A 30 -3.08 -1.50 -9.58
CA SER A 30 -3.60 -0.75 -10.72
C SER A 30 -5.09 -0.42 -10.50
N ARG A 31 -5.44 0.85 -10.36
CA ARG A 31 -6.84 1.30 -10.28
C ARG A 31 -7.58 1.11 -11.59
N LEU A 32 -6.88 1.18 -12.72
CA LEU A 32 -7.47 1.00 -14.05
C LEU A 32 -7.92 -0.45 -14.28
N LYS A 33 -7.12 -1.41 -13.78
CA LYS A 33 -7.40 -2.84 -13.94
C LYS A 33 -8.08 -3.48 -12.72
N ASN A 34 -8.06 -2.78 -11.57
CA ASN A 34 -8.48 -3.31 -10.27
C ASN A 34 -7.76 -4.62 -9.89
N GLU A 35 -6.44 -4.62 -10.04
CA GLU A 35 -5.60 -5.80 -9.76
C GLU A 35 -4.24 -5.42 -9.17
N VAL A 36 -3.62 -6.38 -8.50
CA VAL A 36 -2.21 -6.31 -8.08
C VAL A 36 -1.34 -6.60 -9.30
N ILE A 37 -0.49 -5.65 -9.68
CA ILE A 37 0.45 -5.80 -10.81
C ILE A 37 1.88 -6.11 -10.37
N VAL A 38 2.25 -5.76 -9.13
CA VAL A 38 3.54 -6.11 -8.52
C VAL A 38 3.32 -6.50 -7.09
N GLN A 39 3.99 -7.56 -6.63
CA GLN A 39 4.11 -7.92 -5.23
C GLN A 39 5.56 -8.32 -4.92
N HIS A 40 6.10 -7.85 -3.81
CA HIS A 40 7.46 -8.13 -3.40
C HIS A 40 7.58 -8.08 -1.88
N THR A 41 8.50 -8.86 -1.31
CA THR A 41 8.90 -8.76 0.10
C THR A 41 10.38 -8.43 0.14
N ALA A 42 10.71 -7.27 0.69
CA ALA A 42 12.06 -6.74 0.75
C ALA A 42 12.65 -6.89 2.16
N SER A 43 13.94 -7.20 2.24
CA SER A 43 14.72 -7.11 3.47
C SER A 43 14.99 -5.64 3.85
N PRO A 44 15.48 -5.34 5.07
CA PRO A 44 15.84 -3.97 5.46
C PRO A 44 16.91 -3.34 4.57
N THR A 45 17.80 -4.15 3.98
CA THR A 45 18.85 -3.68 3.05
C THR A 45 18.33 -3.43 1.64
N ASP A 46 17.28 -4.15 1.24
CA ASP A 46 16.78 -4.12 -0.14
C ASP A 46 15.59 -3.18 -0.33
N VAL A 47 14.87 -2.84 0.74
CA VAL A 47 13.65 -2.03 0.65
C VAL A 47 13.91 -0.65 0.05
N PHE A 48 15.03 0.00 0.42
CA PHE A 48 15.38 1.33 -0.12
C PHE A 48 15.66 1.27 -1.63
N PRO A 49 16.65 0.48 -2.11
CA PRO A 49 16.95 0.44 -3.55
C PRO A 49 15.78 -0.07 -4.39
N THR A 50 15.01 -1.03 -3.89
CA THR A 50 13.82 -1.56 -4.59
C THR A 50 12.76 -0.46 -4.75
N THR A 51 12.44 0.25 -3.67
CA THR A 51 11.44 1.33 -3.71
C THR A 51 11.90 2.48 -4.59
N GLN A 52 13.17 2.88 -4.48
CA GLN A 52 13.74 3.95 -5.30
C GLN A 52 13.69 3.61 -6.79
N ALA A 53 14.06 2.39 -7.18
CA ALA A 53 13.99 1.95 -8.57
C ALA A 53 12.56 1.97 -9.10
N LEU A 54 11.61 1.42 -8.33
CA LEU A 54 10.19 1.41 -8.69
C LEU A 54 9.63 2.82 -8.91
N LEU A 55 9.90 3.73 -7.97
CA LEU A 55 9.40 5.11 -8.05
C LEU A 55 10.05 5.89 -9.20
N ARG A 56 11.37 5.73 -9.38
CA ARG A 56 12.08 6.36 -10.49
C ARG A 56 11.53 5.93 -11.84
N ASP A 57 11.27 4.64 -12.02
CA ASP A 57 10.74 4.11 -13.27
C ASP A 57 9.31 4.63 -13.53
N MET A 58 8.45 4.70 -12.52
CA MET A 58 7.12 5.29 -12.64
C MET A 58 7.16 6.78 -12.98
N VAL A 59 7.98 7.56 -12.27
CA VAL A 59 8.14 8.99 -12.52
C VAL A 59 8.72 9.24 -13.92
N PHE A 60 9.66 8.41 -14.36
CA PHE A 60 10.19 8.48 -15.74
C PHE A 60 9.10 8.24 -16.79
N MET A 61 8.14 7.37 -16.52
CA MET A 61 6.97 7.15 -17.36
C MET A 61 5.86 8.21 -17.19
N ASN A 62 6.14 9.30 -16.48
CA ASN A 62 5.18 10.36 -16.13
C ASN A 62 3.96 9.85 -15.34
N VAL A 63 4.19 8.87 -14.48
CA VAL A 63 3.21 8.31 -13.55
C VAL A 63 3.55 8.78 -12.13
N ALA A 64 2.58 9.36 -11.43
CA ALA A 64 2.70 9.76 -10.03
C ALA A 64 1.87 8.82 -9.14
N PRO A 65 2.44 7.73 -8.59
CA PRO A 65 1.69 6.81 -7.74
C PRO A 65 1.36 7.44 -6.39
N ILE A 66 0.29 6.95 -5.77
CA ILE A 66 -0.04 7.26 -4.37
C ILE A 66 0.67 6.26 -3.48
N LEU A 67 1.40 6.73 -2.48
CA LEU A 67 2.06 5.88 -1.48
C LEU A 67 1.14 5.67 -0.28
N VAL A 68 0.96 4.42 0.13
CA VAL A 68 0.15 4.04 1.29
C VAL A 68 0.95 3.09 2.16
N ALA A 69 1.02 3.33 3.46
CA ALA A 69 1.69 2.44 4.39
C ALA A 69 0.84 2.18 5.65
N GLU A 70 1.01 0.99 6.24
CA GLU A 70 0.50 0.75 7.58
C GLU A 70 1.19 1.71 8.56
N ARG A 71 0.39 2.42 9.37
CA ARG A 71 0.89 3.30 10.42
C ARG A 71 1.51 2.46 11.54
N PHE A 72 2.68 2.85 11.98
CA PHE A 72 3.27 2.27 13.16
C PHE A 72 2.66 2.89 14.42
N ASP A 73 1.96 2.06 15.21
CA ASP A 73 1.36 2.49 16.46
C ASP A 73 2.23 2.01 17.66
N PHE A 74 2.65 2.94 18.50
CA PHE A 74 3.32 2.64 19.75
C PHE A 74 2.29 2.13 20.79
N SER A 75 2.07 0.83 20.81
CA SER A 75 1.29 0.15 21.86
C SER A 75 2.22 -0.59 22.82
N MET A 76 1.71 -0.94 24.00
CA MET A 76 2.47 -1.78 24.97
C MET A 76 2.86 -3.13 24.36
N ASP A 77 2.05 -3.68 23.45
CA ASP A 77 2.36 -4.92 22.72
C ASP A 77 3.48 -4.70 21.70
N THR A 78 3.57 -3.51 21.12
CA THR A 78 4.65 -3.12 20.23
C THR A 78 5.97 -2.99 20.96
N LEU A 79 5.96 -2.41 22.18
CA LEU A 79 7.16 -2.29 23.01
C LEU A 79 7.74 -3.63 23.47
N ARG A 80 6.95 -4.71 23.44
CA ARG A 80 7.40 -6.08 23.73
C ARG A 80 8.07 -6.77 22.53
N LYS A 81 7.92 -6.21 21.32
CA LYS A 81 8.61 -6.70 20.12
C LYS A 81 10.10 -6.35 20.19
N SER A 82 10.89 -7.01 19.36
CA SER A 82 12.31 -6.70 19.24
C SER A 82 12.51 -5.23 18.86
N ARG A 83 13.47 -4.56 19.48
CA ARG A 83 13.86 -3.17 19.14
C ARG A 83 14.22 -3.04 17.65
N GLU A 84 14.81 -4.07 17.09
CA GLU A 84 15.21 -4.14 15.68
C GLU A 84 14.00 -4.00 14.75
N GLY A 85 12.95 -4.79 14.93
CA GLY A 85 11.73 -4.69 14.10
C GLY A 85 11.01 -3.35 14.22
N ILE A 86 11.10 -2.68 15.38
CA ILE A 86 10.58 -1.32 15.59
C ILE A 86 11.39 -0.31 14.76
N ASN A 87 12.71 -0.39 14.85
CA ASN A 87 13.60 0.52 14.13
C ASN A 87 13.43 0.36 12.61
N ASP A 88 13.32 -0.88 12.12
CA ASP A 88 13.12 -1.14 10.69
C ASP A 88 11.81 -0.52 10.18
N ALA A 89 10.72 -0.67 10.92
CA ALA A 89 9.44 -0.06 10.55
C ALA A 89 9.51 1.47 10.52
N ILE A 90 10.16 2.09 11.51
CA ILE A 90 10.36 3.55 11.57
C ILE A 90 11.24 4.02 10.41
N ASN A 91 12.32 3.30 10.10
CA ASN A 91 13.22 3.62 8.99
C ASN A 91 12.50 3.57 7.65
N VAL A 92 11.69 2.53 7.42
CA VAL A 92 10.88 2.41 6.19
C VAL A 92 9.88 3.57 6.08
N LEU A 93 9.17 3.92 7.15
CA LEU A 93 8.24 5.06 7.12
C LEU A 93 8.96 6.39 6.86
N GLY A 94 10.16 6.59 7.46
CA GLY A 94 11.01 7.76 7.20
C GLY A 94 11.48 7.84 5.74
N MET A 95 11.89 6.70 5.19
CA MET A 95 12.24 6.56 3.77
C MET A 95 11.07 6.94 2.85
N LEU A 96 9.87 6.39 3.10
CA LEU A 96 8.68 6.69 2.31
C LEU A 96 8.29 8.16 2.37
N TRP A 97 8.40 8.77 3.56
CA TRP A 97 8.24 10.21 3.71
C TRP A 97 9.24 10.99 2.87
N THR A 98 10.51 10.62 2.89
CA THR A 98 11.56 11.27 2.10
C THR A 98 11.28 11.16 0.61
N PHE A 99 10.92 9.98 0.11
CA PHE A 99 10.55 9.80 -1.30
C PHE A 99 9.29 10.58 -1.68
N SER A 100 8.29 10.63 -0.82
CA SER A 100 7.09 11.44 -1.03
C SER A 100 7.45 12.91 -1.27
N GLN A 101 8.35 13.47 -0.46
CA GLN A 101 8.81 14.85 -0.64
C GLN A 101 9.67 15.02 -1.91
N GLN A 102 10.61 14.11 -2.14
CA GLN A 102 11.53 14.17 -3.27
C GLN A 102 10.83 14.09 -4.63
N PHE A 103 9.83 13.21 -4.74
CA PHE A 103 9.10 12.97 -5.99
C PHE A 103 7.74 13.68 -6.04
N HIS A 104 7.40 14.49 -5.04
CA HIS A 104 6.10 15.18 -4.90
C HIS A 104 4.90 14.23 -4.99
N LEU A 105 4.98 13.07 -4.30
CA LEU A 105 3.95 12.04 -4.30
C LEU A 105 3.06 12.14 -3.05
N PRO A 106 1.75 11.90 -3.15
CA PRO A 106 0.89 11.74 -2.00
C PRO A 106 1.32 10.56 -1.13
N PHE A 107 1.34 10.73 0.19
CA PHE A 107 1.67 9.67 1.15
C PHE A 107 0.63 9.59 2.25
N HIS A 108 -0.02 8.45 2.39
CA HIS A 108 -1.07 8.18 3.37
C HIS A 108 -0.66 7.06 4.33
N LYS A 109 -1.02 7.22 5.60
CA LYS A 109 -0.79 6.22 6.64
C LYS A 109 -2.14 5.66 7.10
N ILE A 110 -2.28 4.33 7.05
CA ILE A 110 -3.50 3.61 7.41
C ILE A 110 -3.30 2.92 8.76
N GLY A 111 -4.26 3.05 9.67
CA GLY A 111 -4.24 2.36 10.94
C GLY A 111 -4.30 0.84 10.75
N ARG A 112 -3.49 0.10 11.49
CA ARG A 112 -3.44 -1.36 11.44
C ARG A 112 -4.77 -2.01 11.80
N SER A 113 -5.43 -1.50 12.84
CA SER A 113 -6.76 -1.94 13.24
C SER A 113 -7.77 -1.75 12.13
N ASP A 114 -7.73 -0.59 11.45
CA ASP A 114 -8.68 -0.23 10.41
C ASP A 114 -8.54 -1.13 9.20
N SER A 115 -7.31 -1.38 8.74
CA SER A 115 -7.04 -2.24 7.58
C SER A 115 -7.47 -3.69 7.82
N LYS A 116 -7.18 -4.26 8.99
CA LYS A 116 -7.54 -5.65 9.34
C LYS A 116 -9.03 -5.82 9.65
N HIS A 117 -9.68 -4.78 10.15
CA HIS A 117 -11.12 -4.82 10.38
C HIS A 117 -11.89 -4.73 9.06
N PHE A 118 -11.47 -3.88 8.16
CA PHE A 118 -12.12 -3.67 6.87
C PHE A 118 -11.83 -4.80 5.86
N VAL A 119 -10.57 -5.25 5.76
CA VAL A 119 -10.13 -6.25 4.78
C VAL A 119 -9.78 -7.56 5.49
N LYS A 120 -10.76 -8.43 5.66
CA LYS A 120 -10.60 -9.77 6.26
C LYS A 120 -10.00 -10.77 5.27
N ASP A 121 -9.44 -11.86 5.77
CA ASP A 121 -8.86 -12.94 4.97
C ASP A 121 -9.86 -13.53 3.97
N GLU A 122 -11.11 -13.70 4.41
CA GLU A 122 -12.20 -14.23 3.58
C GLU A 122 -12.48 -13.32 2.38
N ALA A 123 -12.42 -12.01 2.58
CA ALA A 123 -12.62 -11.05 1.52
C ALA A 123 -11.47 -11.10 0.48
N LEU A 124 -10.22 -11.19 0.93
CA LEU A 124 -9.08 -11.37 0.01
C LEU A 124 -9.22 -12.65 -0.82
N LYS A 125 -9.64 -13.76 -0.21
CA LYS A 125 -9.88 -15.04 -0.91
C LYS A 125 -11.04 -14.93 -1.89
N LYS A 126 -12.17 -14.33 -1.48
CA LYS A 126 -13.36 -14.13 -2.33
C LYS A 126 -13.04 -13.37 -3.61
N HIS A 127 -12.14 -12.36 -3.52
CA HIS A 127 -11.77 -11.53 -4.65
C HIS A 127 -10.51 -12.01 -5.39
N ASN A 128 -10.01 -13.22 -5.12
CA ASN A 128 -8.77 -13.77 -5.70
C ASN A 128 -7.52 -12.90 -5.45
N LEU A 129 -7.49 -12.23 -4.30
CA LEU A 129 -6.41 -11.33 -3.87
C LEU A 129 -5.54 -11.95 -2.76
N TRP A 130 -5.63 -13.26 -2.59
CA TRP A 130 -4.84 -13.99 -1.59
C TRP A 130 -3.39 -14.14 -2.05
N LEU A 131 -2.52 -13.21 -1.64
CA LEU A 131 -1.09 -13.23 -1.93
C LEU A 131 -0.36 -14.22 -1.00
N GLU A 132 0.76 -14.81 -1.45
CA GLU A 132 1.50 -15.81 -0.67
C GLU A 132 2.11 -15.26 0.61
N SER A 133 2.81 -14.12 0.50
CA SER A 133 3.44 -13.49 1.64
C SER A 133 2.42 -12.79 2.54
N ARG A 134 2.54 -13.00 3.86
CA ARG A 134 1.76 -12.26 4.85
C ARG A 134 2.01 -10.75 4.73
N HIS A 135 3.26 -10.34 4.51
CA HIS A 135 3.64 -8.93 4.42
C HIS A 135 3.02 -8.26 3.20
N THR A 136 2.98 -8.94 2.04
CA THR A 136 2.29 -8.40 0.86
C THR A 136 0.77 -8.35 1.05
N ARG A 137 0.17 -9.31 1.78
CA ARG A 137 -1.26 -9.23 2.15
C ARG A 137 -1.56 -8.04 3.07
N ASP A 138 -0.69 -7.76 4.06
CA ASP A 138 -0.89 -6.63 4.97
C ASP A 138 -0.67 -5.29 4.23
N ALA A 139 0.29 -5.21 3.30
CA ALA A 139 0.45 -4.07 2.39
C ALA A 139 -0.80 -3.87 1.50
N LEU A 140 -1.35 -4.95 0.93
CA LEU A 140 -2.56 -4.90 0.12
C LEU A 140 -3.78 -4.44 0.91
N ARG A 141 -3.94 -4.88 2.19
CA ARG A 141 -5.01 -4.39 3.07
C ARG A 141 -4.98 -2.88 3.23
N SER A 142 -3.80 -2.30 3.38
CA SER A 142 -3.64 -0.85 3.48
C SER A 142 -4.08 -0.14 2.20
N VAL A 143 -3.74 -0.68 1.03
CA VAL A 143 -4.18 -0.17 -0.28
C VAL A 143 -5.70 -0.21 -0.40
N LEU A 144 -6.32 -1.36 -0.14
CA LEU A 144 -7.77 -1.54 -0.28
C LEU A 144 -8.55 -0.67 0.71
N THR A 145 -8.04 -0.50 1.92
CA THR A 145 -8.64 0.39 2.93
C THR A 145 -8.56 1.86 2.48
N TYR A 146 -7.41 2.27 1.94
CA TYR A 146 -7.26 3.60 1.35
C TYR A 146 -8.25 3.82 0.22
N LEU A 147 -8.31 2.91 -0.76
CA LEU A 147 -9.24 3.01 -1.90
C LEU A 147 -10.68 3.11 -1.43
N ALA A 148 -11.09 2.31 -0.45
CA ALA A 148 -12.44 2.37 0.11
C ALA A 148 -12.75 3.72 0.79
N SER A 149 -11.75 4.41 1.30
CA SER A 149 -11.93 5.72 1.96
C SER A 149 -12.07 6.88 0.98
N VAL A 150 -11.54 6.75 -0.25
CA VAL A 150 -11.51 7.84 -1.25
C VAL A 150 -12.35 7.56 -2.48
N ASP A 151 -12.75 6.31 -2.73
CA ASP A 151 -13.44 5.87 -3.93
C ASP A 151 -14.67 5.01 -3.58
N GLN A 152 -15.83 5.66 -3.52
CA GLN A 152 -17.08 4.96 -3.21
C GLN A 152 -17.51 3.99 -4.33
N ASP A 153 -17.15 4.27 -5.57
CA ASP A 153 -17.46 3.40 -6.70
C ASP A 153 -16.62 2.13 -6.66
N PHE A 154 -15.37 2.21 -6.22
CA PHE A 154 -14.56 1.04 -5.92
C PHE A 154 -15.26 0.12 -4.91
N VAL A 155 -15.77 0.68 -3.81
CA VAL A 155 -16.47 -0.11 -2.79
C VAL A 155 -17.72 -0.77 -3.36
N ARG A 156 -18.57 -0.02 -4.05
CA ARG A 156 -19.85 -0.50 -4.58
C ARG A 156 -19.69 -1.54 -5.70
N ASN A 157 -18.77 -1.28 -6.61
CA ASN A 157 -18.68 -2.04 -7.85
C ASN A 157 -17.68 -3.19 -7.78
N TYR A 158 -16.72 -3.11 -6.90
CA TYR A 158 -15.67 -4.10 -6.80
C TYR A 158 -15.68 -4.84 -5.46
N TRP A 159 -15.77 -4.13 -4.32
CA TRP A 159 -15.55 -4.74 -3.02
C TRP A 159 -16.78 -5.41 -2.40
N VAL A 160 -17.97 -4.85 -2.59
CA VAL A 160 -19.23 -5.38 -2.00
C VAL A 160 -19.85 -6.49 -2.84
N LYS A 161 -19.55 -6.59 -4.14
CA LYS A 161 -20.00 -7.70 -4.99
C LYS A 161 -19.26 -9.00 -4.67
#